data_cdeec2542b5ef05046dfa8241e39c141
#
_entry.id   cdeec2542b5ef05046dfa8241e39c141
#
_cell.length_a   1.000
_cell.length_b   1.000
_cell.length_c   1.000
_cell.angle_alpha   90.00
_cell.angle_beta   90.00
_cell.angle_gamma   90.00
#
_symmetry.space_group_name_H-M   'P 1'
#
loop_
_entity.id
_entity.type
_entity.pdbx_description
1 polymer ?
#
loop_
_entity_poly.entity_id
_entity_poly.type
_entity_poly.pdbx_seq_one_letter_code
_entity_poly.pdbx_strand_id
1 'polypeptide(L)'
;MLIRLLADTNKKIEKDIRLYVENESLNKALDVLKENHYVVISGIPGIGKTTLARMLVYTMLARGYEEFVYVDDMDTAAKMFSKEKRQIFFFDDFLGANSFVQQSVSFENKLITFIDKVRNSKHTLFILSTREYVLSEAMAHYEKLSMSNIDIAKCTIELEYYTKTIRAKILYNHLAEANIYIFRSIPVQHSGAAVSSQKCKNRLFLMSVCP
;
A
#
# COMPACT_ATOMS: atom_id res chain seq x y z
N MET A 1 3.56 -2.48 27.01
CA MET A 1 3.96 -1.70 25.82
C MET A 1 3.46 -2.33 24.52
N LEU A 2 3.60 -3.62 24.31
CA LEU A 2 3.16 -4.34 23.08
C LEU A 2 1.65 -4.22 22.81
N ILE A 3 0.81 -4.36 23.82
CA ILE A 3 -0.67 -4.35 23.67
C ILE A 3 -1.19 -2.97 23.23
N ARG A 4 -0.55 -1.88 23.64
CA ARG A 4 -0.94 -0.53 23.23
C ARG A 4 -0.54 -0.24 21.78
N LEU A 5 0.62 -0.75 21.35
CA LEU A 5 1.06 -0.68 19.94
C LEU A 5 0.10 -1.43 19.00
N LEU A 6 -0.40 -2.60 19.41
CA LEU A 6 -1.36 -3.40 18.64
C LEU A 6 -2.72 -2.70 18.52
N ALA A 7 -3.22 -2.05 19.58
CA ALA A 7 -4.49 -1.34 19.55
C ALA A 7 -4.44 -0.09 18.65
N ASP A 8 -3.36 0.68 18.72
CA ASP A 8 -3.16 1.86 17.85
C ASP A 8 -2.95 1.44 16.39
N THR A 9 -2.29 0.31 16.16
CA THR A 9 -2.12 -0.29 14.82
C THR A 9 -3.46 -0.72 14.24
N ASN A 10 -4.33 -1.40 15.02
CA ASN A 10 -5.64 -1.84 14.55
C ASN A 10 -6.54 -0.67 14.16
N LYS A 11 -6.58 0.41 14.96
CA LYS A 11 -7.34 1.62 14.62
C LYS A 11 -6.83 2.27 13.33
N LYS A 12 -5.52 2.27 13.12
CA LYS A 12 -4.92 2.79 11.88
C LYS A 12 -5.27 1.93 10.68
N ILE A 13 -5.22 0.61 10.82
CA ILE A 13 -5.63 -0.36 9.79
C ILE A 13 -7.08 -0.13 9.42
N GLU A 14 -8.00 -0.08 10.40
CA GLU A 14 -9.41 0.16 10.15
C GLU A 14 -9.66 1.48 9.42
N LYS A 15 -8.94 2.54 9.80
CA LYS A 15 -9.03 3.83 9.13
C LYS A 15 -8.55 3.75 7.68
N ASP A 16 -7.39 3.15 7.45
CA ASP A 16 -6.82 3.00 6.11
C ASP A 16 -7.77 2.20 5.21
N ILE A 17 -8.39 1.13 5.72
CA ILE A 17 -9.37 0.31 5.00
C ILE A 17 -10.63 1.13 4.66
N ARG A 18 -11.16 1.93 5.59
CA ARG A 18 -12.34 2.77 5.33
C ARG A 18 -12.08 3.86 4.28
N LEU A 19 -10.88 4.40 4.24
CA LEU A 19 -10.49 5.42 3.27
C LEU A 19 -10.18 4.86 1.89
N TYR A 20 -9.75 3.59 1.83
CA TYR A 20 -9.31 2.97 0.61
C TYR A 20 -10.47 2.74 -0.37
N VAL A 21 -10.22 3.01 -1.63
CA VAL A 21 -11.11 2.66 -2.75
C VAL A 21 -10.37 1.70 -3.65
N GLU A 22 -10.87 0.47 -3.71
CA GLU A 22 -10.29 -0.57 -4.54
C GLU A 22 -10.23 -0.16 -6.01
N ASN A 23 -9.09 -0.44 -6.63
CA ASN A 23 -8.83 -0.22 -8.04
C ASN A 23 -7.93 -1.34 -8.59
N GLU A 24 -7.68 -1.34 -9.87
CA GLU A 24 -6.89 -2.38 -10.56
C GLU A 24 -5.46 -2.51 -10.04
N SER A 25 -4.89 -1.44 -9.45
CA SER A 25 -3.50 -1.48 -8.94
C SER A 25 -3.32 -2.50 -7.82
N LEU A 26 -4.34 -2.72 -6.98
CA LEU A 26 -4.25 -3.71 -5.89
C LEU A 26 -4.13 -5.12 -6.45
N ASN A 27 -4.97 -5.48 -7.42
CA ASN A 27 -4.95 -6.82 -8.01
C ASN A 27 -3.64 -7.07 -8.76
N LYS A 28 -3.18 -6.10 -9.57
CA LYS A 28 -1.89 -6.17 -10.26
C LYS A 28 -0.73 -6.36 -9.28
N ALA A 29 -0.69 -5.57 -8.21
CA ALA A 29 0.36 -5.67 -7.21
C ALA A 29 0.31 -7.00 -6.42
N LEU A 30 -0.89 -7.53 -6.16
CA LEU A 30 -1.07 -8.85 -5.53
C LEU A 30 -0.55 -9.97 -6.42
N ASP A 31 -0.81 -9.91 -7.73
CA ASP A 31 -0.35 -10.93 -8.66
C ASP A 31 1.17 -10.91 -8.78
N VAL A 32 1.77 -9.71 -8.96
CA VAL A 32 3.23 -9.55 -8.97
C VAL A 32 3.87 -10.07 -7.67
N LEU A 33 3.27 -9.74 -6.51
CA LEU A 33 3.78 -10.17 -5.20
C LEU A 33 3.72 -11.70 -5.03
N LYS A 34 2.67 -12.34 -5.53
CA LYS A 34 2.54 -13.80 -5.49
C LYS A 34 3.56 -14.52 -6.37
N GLU A 35 3.80 -13.98 -7.55
CA GLU A 35 4.72 -14.58 -8.53
C GLU A 35 6.19 -14.44 -8.11
N ASN A 36 6.55 -13.25 -7.62
CA ASN A 36 7.94 -12.89 -7.38
C ASN A 36 8.36 -12.90 -5.92
N HIS A 37 7.43 -13.02 -4.96
CA HIS A 37 7.62 -12.85 -3.52
C HIS A 37 8.01 -11.43 -3.11
N TYR A 38 8.22 -10.52 -4.03
CA TYR A 38 8.41 -9.09 -3.78
C TYR A 38 7.68 -8.26 -4.83
N VAL A 39 7.43 -6.99 -4.52
CA VAL A 39 6.84 -6.02 -5.43
C VAL A 39 7.45 -4.65 -5.21
N VAL A 40 7.77 -3.95 -6.30
CA VAL A 40 8.23 -2.56 -6.29
C VAL A 40 7.08 -1.67 -6.78
N ILE A 41 6.45 -0.95 -5.87
CA ILE A 41 5.37 -0.01 -6.18
C ILE A 41 6.00 1.33 -6.57
N SER A 42 5.85 1.72 -7.82
CA SER A 42 6.34 2.99 -8.34
C SER A 42 5.20 3.91 -8.77
N GLY A 43 5.50 5.18 -8.92
CA GLY A 43 4.54 6.18 -9.39
C GLY A 43 4.88 7.58 -8.91
N ILE A 44 4.12 8.57 -9.40
CA ILE A 44 4.33 9.98 -9.05
C ILE A 44 4.08 10.25 -7.55
N PRO A 45 4.64 11.32 -6.98
CA PRO A 45 4.36 11.73 -5.60
C PRO A 45 2.87 11.93 -5.36
N GLY A 46 2.36 11.46 -4.20
CA GLY A 46 0.96 11.66 -3.80
C GLY A 46 -0.05 10.69 -4.45
N ILE A 47 0.36 9.81 -5.39
CA ILE A 47 -0.55 8.90 -6.10
C ILE A 47 -1.15 7.79 -5.22
N GLY A 48 -0.64 7.57 -4.01
CA GLY A 48 -1.17 6.54 -3.10
C GLY A 48 -0.31 5.28 -2.97
N LYS A 49 0.99 5.33 -3.31
CA LYS A 49 1.92 4.18 -3.19
C LYS A 49 1.93 3.54 -1.80
N THR A 50 2.14 4.36 -0.76
CA THR A 50 2.15 3.89 0.63
C THR A 50 0.80 3.31 1.04
N THR A 51 -0.31 3.87 0.55
CA THR A 51 -1.66 3.34 0.80
C THR A 51 -1.82 1.97 0.17
N LEU A 52 -1.42 1.80 -1.09
CA LEU A 52 -1.46 0.51 -1.78
C LEU A 52 -0.58 -0.53 -1.07
N ALA A 53 0.66 -0.15 -0.68
CA ALA A 53 1.56 -1.03 0.06
C ALA A 53 0.93 -1.52 1.38
N ARG A 54 0.29 -0.62 2.13
CA ARG A 54 -0.45 -0.99 3.36
C ARG A 54 -1.61 -1.94 3.07
N MET A 55 -2.37 -1.72 2.00
CA MET A 55 -3.45 -2.63 1.60
C MET A 55 -2.93 -4.02 1.27
N LEU A 56 -1.77 -4.13 0.59
CA LEU A 56 -1.10 -5.41 0.38
C LEU A 56 -0.73 -6.09 1.71
N VAL A 57 -0.10 -5.34 2.64
CA VAL A 57 0.25 -5.85 3.97
C VAL A 57 -0.98 -6.39 4.68
N TYR A 58 -2.07 -5.60 4.76
CA TYR A 58 -3.31 -6.01 5.44
C TYR A 58 -3.94 -7.24 4.80
N THR A 59 -3.93 -7.30 3.46
CA THR A 59 -4.42 -8.47 2.70
C THR A 59 -3.61 -9.72 3.03
N MET A 60 -2.28 -9.62 3.13
CA MET A 60 -1.42 -10.76 3.43
C MET A 60 -1.52 -11.19 4.89
N LEU A 61 -1.65 -10.24 5.84
CA LEU A 61 -1.92 -10.56 7.25
C LEU A 61 -3.26 -11.32 7.39
N ALA A 62 -4.31 -10.90 6.68
CA ALA A 62 -5.59 -11.61 6.64
C ALA A 62 -5.47 -13.03 6.02
N ARG A 63 -4.47 -13.29 5.19
CA ARG A 63 -4.16 -14.61 4.60
C ARG A 63 -3.22 -15.46 5.45
N GLY A 64 -2.97 -15.05 6.71
CA GLY A 64 -2.23 -15.83 7.68
C GLY A 64 -0.72 -15.57 7.69
N TYR A 65 -0.23 -14.42 7.19
CA TYR A 65 1.10 -13.95 7.53
C TYR A 65 1.10 -13.47 8.98
N GLU A 66 2.15 -13.79 9.73
CA GLU A 66 2.18 -13.66 11.19
C GLU A 66 2.90 -12.44 11.66
N GLU A 67 3.90 -11.98 10.91
CA GLU A 67 4.79 -10.91 11.31
C GLU A 67 4.93 -9.85 10.23
N PHE A 68 4.69 -8.61 10.62
CA PHE A 68 4.90 -7.43 9.79
C PHE A 68 6.11 -6.65 10.29
N VAL A 69 7.06 -6.41 9.40
CA VAL A 69 8.30 -5.67 9.67
C VAL A 69 8.35 -4.42 8.80
N TYR A 70 8.28 -3.26 9.45
CA TYR A 70 8.57 -2.00 8.76
C TYR A 70 10.09 -1.83 8.69
N VAL A 71 10.61 -1.60 7.50
CA VAL A 71 12.04 -1.55 7.22
C VAL A 71 12.48 -0.10 7.10
N ASP A 72 13.37 0.32 8.01
CA ASP A 72 14.05 1.62 7.93
C ASP A 72 15.46 1.47 7.34
N ASP A 73 16.09 0.31 7.54
CA ASP A 73 17.41 -0.01 7.01
C ASP A 73 17.54 -1.52 6.68
N MET A 74 18.41 -1.85 5.74
CA MET A 74 18.59 -3.22 5.25
C MET A 74 19.30 -4.15 6.26
N ASP A 75 20.10 -3.62 7.17
CA ASP A 75 20.79 -4.42 8.18
C ASP A 75 19.78 -4.93 9.21
N THR A 76 18.83 -4.09 9.60
CA THR A 76 17.72 -4.48 10.48
C THR A 76 16.82 -5.50 9.80
N ALA A 77 16.46 -5.30 8.53
CA ALA A 77 15.68 -6.26 7.76
C ALA A 77 16.37 -7.64 7.70
N ALA A 78 17.69 -7.66 7.44
CA ALA A 78 18.46 -8.90 7.36
C ALA A 78 18.54 -9.65 8.70
N LYS A 79 18.57 -8.93 9.83
CA LYS A 79 18.58 -9.52 11.20
C LYS A 79 17.23 -10.09 11.61
N MET A 80 16.13 -9.47 11.16
CA MET A 80 14.77 -9.89 11.50
C MET A 80 14.26 -11.02 10.60
N PHE A 81 14.95 -11.33 9.52
CA PHE A 81 14.56 -12.38 8.58
C PHE A 81 14.60 -13.76 9.24
N SER A 82 13.49 -14.49 9.16
CA SER A 82 13.35 -15.87 9.61
C SER A 82 12.83 -16.77 8.47
N LYS A 83 13.42 -17.94 8.30
CA LYS A 83 12.94 -18.94 7.32
C LYS A 83 11.69 -19.70 7.78
N GLU A 84 11.41 -19.67 9.09
CA GLU A 84 10.36 -20.46 9.71
C GLU A 84 9.03 -19.70 9.84
N LYS A 85 9.09 -18.37 9.88
CA LYS A 85 7.93 -17.51 10.06
C LYS A 85 7.39 -16.97 8.75
N ARG A 86 6.09 -16.78 8.68
CA ARG A 86 5.44 -16.08 7.58
C ARG A 86 5.54 -14.57 7.80
N GLN A 87 6.51 -13.93 7.16
CA GLN A 87 6.86 -12.53 7.38
C GLN A 87 6.57 -11.65 6.16
N ILE A 88 6.16 -10.40 6.43
CA ILE A 88 6.02 -9.36 5.43
C ILE A 88 6.94 -8.21 5.80
N PHE A 89 7.85 -7.87 4.91
CA PHE A 89 8.71 -6.70 5.02
C PHE A 89 8.15 -5.58 4.14
N PHE A 90 8.14 -4.36 4.65
CA PHE A 90 7.73 -3.18 3.91
C PHE A 90 8.74 -2.05 4.08
N PHE A 91 9.32 -1.61 2.97
CA PHE A 91 10.25 -0.50 2.89
C PHE A 91 9.62 0.64 2.10
N ASP A 92 9.16 1.68 2.83
CA ASP A 92 8.51 2.85 2.22
C ASP A 92 9.56 3.85 1.75
N ASP A 93 9.38 4.37 0.53
CA ASP A 93 10.28 5.34 -0.14
C ASP A 93 11.77 4.91 -0.05
N PHE A 94 12.05 3.63 -0.38
CA PHE A 94 13.33 2.96 -0.12
C PHE A 94 14.54 3.61 -0.81
N LEU A 95 14.32 4.42 -1.83
CA LEU A 95 15.35 5.22 -2.48
C LEU A 95 15.39 6.67 -1.99
N GLY A 96 14.33 7.16 -1.28
CA GLY A 96 14.23 8.49 -0.68
C GLY A 96 14.42 9.68 -1.64
N ALA A 97 13.95 10.85 -1.24
CA ALA A 97 14.08 12.05 -2.10
C ALA A 97 15.52 12.63 -2.18
N ASN A 98 16.34 12.33 -1.16
CA ASN A 98 17.68 12.90 -1.00
C ASN A 98 18.80 11.85 -0.97
N SER A 99 18.49 10.58 -1.19
CA SER A 99 19.42 9.47 -0.91
C SER A 99 20.38 9.17 -2.08
N PHE A 100 20.11 9.70 -3.26
CA PHE A 100 20.89 9.38 -4.46
C PHE A 100 22.39 9.67 -4.32
N VAL A 101 22.73 10.76 -3.61
CA VAL A 101 24.13 11.18 -3.44
C VAL A 101 24.84 10.40 -2.32
N GLN A 102 24.09 9.74 -1.43
CA GLN A 102 24.66 9.08 -0.24
C GLN A 102 24.46 7.55 -0.17
N GLN A 103 23.68 6.96 -1.08
CA GLN A 103 23.52 5.50 -1.08
C GLN A 103 24.76 4.84 -1.69
N SER A 104 25.57 4.30 -0.79
CA SER A 104 26.80 3.60 -1.14
C SER A 104 26.49 2.30 -1.91
N VAL A 105 27.47 1.81 -2.69
CA VAL A 105 27.50 0.45 -3.28
C VAL A 105 27.14 -0.64 -2.26
N SER A 106 27.35 -0.36 -0.99
CA SER A 106 26.95 -1.22 0.13
C SER A 106 25.43 -1.38 0.26
N PHE A 107 24.64 -0.32 0.09
CA PHE A 107 23.17 -0.39 0.17
C PHE A 107 22.60 -1.23 -0.99
N GLU A 108 23.06 -0.97 -2.21
CA GLU A 108 22.66 -1.73 -3.39
C GLU A 108 22.88 -3.24 -3.20
N ASN A 109 24.09 -3.62 -2.76
CA ASN A 109 24.43 -5.02 -2.51
C ASN A 109 23.54 -5.65 -1.44
N LYS A 110 23.25 -4.93 -0.35
CA LYS A 110 22.37 -5.41 0.73
C LYS A 110 20.93 -5.60 0.25
N LEU A 111 20.42 -4.64 -0.52
CA LEU A 111 19.06 -4.70 -1.08
C LEU A 111 18.91 -5.90 -2.01
N ILE A 112 19.80 -6.07 -2.97
CA ILE A 112 19.76 -7.19 -3.93
C ILE A 112 19.91 -8.52 -3.19
N THR A 113 20.85 -8.62 -2.25
CA THR A 113 21.03 -9.84 -1.44
C THR A 113 19.76 -10.17 -0.66
N PHE A 114 19.05 -9.16 -0.13
CA PHE A 114 17.80 -9.37 0.60
C PHE A 114 16.66 -9.80 -0.34
N ILE A 115 16.54 -9.17 -1.51
CA ILE A 115 15.57 -9.57 -2.55
C ILE A 115 15.78 -11.03 -2.94
N ASP A 116 17.03 -11.46 -3.17
CA ASP A 116 17.35 -12.86 -3.50
C ASP A 116 16.98 -13.82 -2.37
N LYS A 117 17.21 -13.43 -1.10
CA LYS A 117 16.75 -14.23 0.05
C LYS A 117 15.23 -14.39 0.07
N VAL A 118 14.49 -13.31 -0.19
CA VAL A 118 13.03 -13.32 -0.22
C VAL A 118 12.50 -14.17 -1.35
N ARG A 119 13.04 -14.03 -2.56
CA ARG A 119 12.67 -14.85 -3.74
C ARG A 119 12.84 -16.36 -3.50
N ASN A 120 13.88 -16.73 -2.76
CA ASN A 120 14.17 -18.11 -2.41
C ASN A 120 13.45 -18.58 -1.13
N SER A 121 12.65 -17.72 -0.48
CA SER A 121 11.85 -18.05 0.70
C SER A 121 10.42 -18.37 0.31
N LYS A 122 9.84 -19.41 0.93
CA LYS A 122 8.42 -19.76 0.76
C LYS A 122 7.48 -18.94 1.65
N HIS A 123 8.02 -18.27 2.66
CA HIS A 123 7.27 -17.70 3.77
C HIS A 123 7.48 -16.19 3.95
N THR A 124 8.26 -15.57 3.08
CA THR A 124 8.61 -14.16 3.22
C THR A 124 8.15 -13.38 2.00
N LEU A 125 7.55 -12.22 2.23
CA LEU A 125 7.19 -11.25 1.21
C LEU A 125 7.91 -9.93 1.47
N PHE A 126 8.25 -9.22 0.38
CA PHE A 126 8.89 -7.93 0.47
C PHE A 126 8.20 -6.90 -0.42
N ILE A 127 7.69 -5.84 0.19
CA ILE A 127 6.99 -4.75 -0.48
C ILE A 127 7.89 -3.52 -0.41
N LEU A 128 8.17 -2.92 -1.55
CA LEU A 128 8.95 -1.69 -1.66
C LEU A 128 8.10 -0.60 -2.30
N SER A 129 8.24 0.63 -1.85
CA SER A 129 7.66 1.77 -2.54
C SER A 129 8.72 2.80 -2.89
N THR A 130 8.59 3.46 -4.06
CA THR A 130 9.49 4.53 -4.48
C THR A 130 8.83 5.44 -5.51
N ARG A 131 9.50 6.52 -5.85
CA ARG A 131 9.10 7.40 -6.94
C ARG A 131 9.62 6.87 -8.27
N GLU A 132 8.81 6.94 -9.32
CA GLU A 132 9.16 6.40 -10.64
C GLU A 132 10.48 6.97 -11.18
N TYR A 133 10.63 8.29 -11.12
CA TYR A 133 11.85 8.95 -11.64
C TYR A 133 13.10 8.58 -10.83
N VAL A 134 12.94 8.39 -9.50
CA VAL A 134 14.03 7.97 -8.61
C VAL A 134 14.46 6.54 -8.93
N LEU A 135 13.50 5.64 -9.19
CA LEU A 135 13.78 4.27 -9.58
C LEU A 135 14.54 4.23 -10.93
N SER A 136 14.07 4.99 -11.92
CA SER A 136 14.69 5.04 -13.24
C SER A 136 16.11 5.58 -13.17
N GLU A 137 16.34 6.61 -12.35
CA GLU A 137 17.68 7.18 -12.12
C GLU A 137 18.58 6.19 -11.38
N ALA A 138 18.05 5.48 -10.36
CA ALA A 138 18.78 4.43 -9.65
C ALA A 138 19.24 3.32 -10.60
N MET A 139 18.36 2.87 -11.47
CA MET A 139 18.68 1.83 -12.45
C MET A 139 19.73 2.28 -13.48
N ALA A 140 19.79 3.58 -13.77
CA ALA A 140 20.83 4.14 -14.65
C ALA A 140 22.21 4.22 -13.97
N HIS A 141 22.25 4.42 -12.64
CA HIS A 141 23.48 4.62 -11.89
C HIS A 141 24.04 3.33 -11.25
N TYR A 142 23.17 2.38 -10.92
CA TYR A 142 23.57 1.14 -10.23
C TYR A 142 23.54 -0.04 -11.19
N GLU A 143 24.71 -0.51 -11.57
CA GLU A 143 24.86 -1.61 -12.53
C GLU A 143 24.21 -2.90 -12.05
N LYS A 144 24.36 -3.24 -10.77
CA LYS A 144 23.76 -4.45 -10.19
C LYS A 144 22.24 -4.34 -10.06
N LEU A 145 21.72 -3.15 -9.77
CA LEU A 145 20.28 -2.91 -9.70
C LEU A 145 19.65 -3.04 -11.09
N SER A 146 20.34 -2.53 -12.13
CA SER A 146 19.88 -2.67 -13.53
C SER A 146 19.96 -4.12 -14.03
N MET A 147 20.92 -4.90 -13.56
CA MET A 147 21.07 -6.34 -13.85
C MET A 147 20.15 -7.20 -12.99
N SER A 148 19.65 -6.69 -11.84
CA SER A 148 18.66 -7.38 -11.04
C SER A 148 17.31 -7.30 -11.74
N ASN A 149 16.54 -8.40 -11.72
CA ASN A 149 15.22 -8.45 -12.36
C ASN A 149 14.14 -7.65 -11.58
N ILE A 150 14.49 -6.46 -11.05
CA ILE A 150 13.56 -5.60 -10.29
C ILE A 150 12.39 -5.15 -11.16
N ASP A 151 12.61 -4.94 -12.45
CA ASP A 151 11.54 -4.57 -13.38
C ASP A 151 10.46 -5.63 -13.52
N ILE A 152 10.78 -6.89 -13.31
CA ILE A 152 9.80 -7.99 -13.37
C ILE A 152 8.76 -7.87 -12.27
N ALA A 153 9.18 -7.36 -11.11
CA ALA A 153 8.31 -7.17 -9.95
C ALA A 153 7.81 -5.72 -9.79
N LYS A 154 7.95 -4.89 -10.84
CA LYS A 154 7.50 -3.50 -10.82
C LYS A 154 5.99 -3.42 -11.05
N CYS A 155 5.33 -2.68 -10.17
CA CYS A 155 3.93 -2.29 -10.31
C CYS A 155 3.84 -0.77 -10.29
N THR A 156 3.67 -0.16 -11.46
CA THR A 156 3.49 1.30 -11.57
C THR A 156 2.04 1.66 -11.32
N ILE A 157 1.80 2.63 -10.43
CA ILE A 157 0.47 3.19 -10.22
C ILE A 157 0.28 4.34 -11.21
N GLU A 158 -0.67 4.18 -12.11
CA GLU A 158 -0.98 5.15 -13.15
C GLU A 158 -2.22 5.96 -12.81
N LEU A 159 -2.22 7.23 -13.24
CA LEU A 159 -3.38 8.12 -13.04
C LEU A 159 -4.64 7.62 -13.74
N GLU A 160 -4.49 6.83 -14.80
CA GLU A 160 -5.60 6.23 -15.57
C GLU A 160 -6.50 5.34 -14.72
N TYR A 161 -5.93 4.68 -13.70
CA TYR A 161 -6.71 3.86 -12.76
C TYR A 161 -7.60 4.69 -11.85
N TYR A 162 -7.39 6.02 -11.79
CA TYR A 162 -8.19 6.94 -10.98
C TYR A 162 -9.27 7.62 -11.83
N THR A 163 -10.25 6.87 -12.27
CA THR A 163 -11.42 7.41 -12.97
C THR A 163 -12.14 8.49 -12.14
N LYS A 164 -12.99 9.30 -12.78
CA LYS A 164 -13.79 10.31 -12.07
C LYS A 164 -14.57 9.70 -10.89
N THR A 165 -15.11 8.50 -11.09
CA THR A 165 -15.88 7.76 -10.07
C THR A 165 -14.99 7.35 -8.90
N ILE A 166 -13.80 6.81 -9.15
CA ILE A 166 -12.84 6.43 -8.10
C ILE A 166 -12.42 7.66 -7.30
N ARG A 167 -12.06 8.75 -7.99
CA ARG A 167 -11.70 10.02 -7.33
C ARG A 167 -12.82 10.58 -6.46
N ALA A 168 -14.06 10.52 -6.93
CA ALA A 168 -15.23 10.95 -6.17
C ALA A 168 -15.44 10.08 -4.92
N LYS A 169 -15.26 8.76 -5.02
CA LYS A 169 -15.34 7.84 -3.88
C LYS A 169 -14.23 8.11 -2.85
N ILE A 170 -12.99 8.32 -3.31
CA ILE A 170 -11.88 8.67 -2.42
C ILE A 170 -12.21 9.96 -1.65
N LEU A 171 -12.62 11.02 -2.36
CA LEU A 171 -13.02 12.28 -1.73
C LEU A 171 -14.15 12.08 -0.72
N TYR A 172 -15.18 11.33 -1.09
CA TYR A 172 -16.31 11.04 -0.21
C TYR A 172 -15.87 10.32 1.07
N ASN A 173 -15.01 9.28 0.96
CA ASN A 173 -14.51 8.54 2.12
C ASN A 173 -13.72 9.46 3.08
N HIS A 174 -12.87 10.35 2.52
CA HIS A 174 -12.11 11.30 3.33
C HIS A 174 -12.99 12.35 4.02
N LEU A 175 -14.01 12.85 3.34
CA LEU A 175 -14.95 13.80 3.92
C LEU A 175 -15.82 13.16 5.00
N ALA A 176 -16.28 11.94 4.76
CA ALA A 176 -17.06 11.16 5.74
C ALA A 176 -16.24 10.84 7.00
N GLU A 177 -14.97 10.43 6.85
CA GLU A 177 -14.07 10.17 7.98
C GLU A 177 -13.76 11.45 8.78
N ALA A 178 -13.69 12.59 8.11
CA ALA A 178 -13.49 13.90 8.74
C ALA A 178 -14.79 14.49 9.36
N ASN A 179 -15.93 13.78 9.29
CA ASN A 179 -17.26 14.25 9.66
C ASN A 179 -17.68 15.55 8.96
N ILE A 180 -17.16 15.78 7.75
CA ILE A 180 -17.51 16.94 6.94
C ILE A 180 -18.70 16.56 6.05
N TYR A 181 -19.89 16.97 6.45
CA TYR A 181 -21.10 16.80 5.64
C TYR A 181 -21.23 17.94 4.65
N ILE A 182 -20.98 17.70 3.37
CA ILE A 182 -21.29 18.66 2.33
C ILE A 182 -22.79 18.58 2.05
N PHE A 183 -23.58 19.34 2.80
CA PHE A 183 -24.97 19.63 2.41
C PHE A 183 -24.92 20.60 1.21
N ARG A 184 -24.88 20.06 0.01
CA ARG A 184 -25.32 20.83 -1.15
C ARG A 184 -26.84 20.92 -1.02
N SER A 185 -27.35 22.06 -0.56
CA SER A 185 -28.73 22.47 -0.80
C SER A 185 -28.93 22.54 -2.30
N ILE A 186 -29.41 21.45 -2.89
CA ILE A 186 -30.03 21.49 -4.20
C ILE A 186 -31.30 22.29 -3.96
N PRO A 187 -31.53 23.44 -4.62
CA PRO A 187 -32.80 24.11 -4.53
C PRO A 187 -33.84 23.17 -5.15
N VAL A 188 -34.56 22.46 -4.30
CA VAL A 188 -35.77 21.75 -4.72
C VAL A 188 -36.78 22.84 -5.02
N GLN A 189 -37.08 23.06 -6.30
CA GLN A 189 -38.27 23.81 -6.69
C GLN A 189 -39.46 23.06 -6.10
N HIS A 190 -40.12 23.67 -5.14
CA HIS A 190 -41.32 23.14 -4.51
C HIS A 190 -42.46 23.11 -5.54
N SER A 191 -42.75 21.93 -6.04
CA SER A 191 -44.13 21.53 -6.32
C SER A 191 -44.58 20.74 -5.08
N GLY A 192 -45.61 21.29 -4.40
CA GLY A 192 -45.97 20.85 -3.07
C GLY A 192 -46.36 19.38 -2.97
N ALA A 193 -45.75 18.71 -2.03
CA ALA A 193 -46.32 17.56 -1.32
C ALA A 193 -45.49 17.32 -0.04
N ALA A 194 -46.12 17.35 1.11
CA ALA A 194 -45.53 17.09 2.40
C ALA A 194 -45.05 15.63 2.47
N VAL A 195 -43.75 15.40 2.76
CA VAL A 195 -43.23 14.07 3.11
C VAL A 195 -42.63 14.13 4.51
N SER A 196 -43.19 13.31 5.37
CA SER A 196 -42.84 13.08 6.76
C SER A 196 -41.40 12.60 6.94
N SER A 197 -40.78 13.11 8.00
CA SER A 197 -39.42 12.70 8.45
C SER A 197 -39.33 11.20 8.73
N GLN A 198 -38.56 10.48 7.95
CA GLN A 198 -38.18 9.12 8.24
C GLN A 198 -36.64 9.03 8.42
N LYS A 199 -36.24 8.73 9.65
CA LYS A 199 -34.86 8.48 10.06
C LYS A 199 -34.25 7.39 9.19
N CYS A 200 -33.27 7.72 8.37
CA CYS A 200 -32.40 6.72 7.74
C CYS A 200 -31.52 6.06 8.80
N LYS A 201 -31.89 4.86 9.20
CA LYS A 201 -31.02 3.96 9.96
C LYS A 201 -29.91 3.45 9.04
N ASN A 202 -28.67 3.73 9.42
CA ASN A 202 -27.49 3.13 8.83
C ASN A 202 -27.60 1.60 8.87
N ARG A 203 -27.71 0.98 7.71
CA ARG A 203 -27.48 -0.45 7.54
C ARG A 203 -26.05 -0.65 7.03
N LEU A 204 -25.20 -1.10 7.94
CA LEU A 204 -23.92 -1.73 7.58
C LEU A 204 -24.24 -2.95 6.71
N PHE A 205 -23.84 -2.91 5.45
CA PHE A 205 -23.69 -4.10 4.63
C PHE A 205 -22.28 -4.67 4.85
N LEU A 206 -22.19 -5.62 5.76
CA LEU A 206 -21.09 -6.57 5.78
C LEU A 206 -21.25 -7.48 4.56
N MET A 207 -20.46 -7.25 3.52
CA MET A 207 -20.28 -8.27 2.50
C MET A 207 -19.33 -9.34 3.05
N SER A 208 -19.92 -10.48 3.35
CA SER A 208 -19.22 -11.73 3.62
C SER A 208 -18.34 -12.11 2.44
N VAL A 209 -17.04 -12.12 2.66
CA VAL A 209 -16.11 -12.86 1.81
C VAL A 209 -16.09 -14.29 2.34
N CYS A 210 -16.70 -15.20 1.62
CA CYS A 210 -16.55 -16.67 1.73
C CYS A 210 -16.49 -17.26 0.33
N PRO A 211 -15.95 -18.48 0.22
CA PRO A 211 -14.53 -18.90 0.21
C PRO A 211 -13.96 -18.98 -1.20
#